data_09620d220be4ebd3d92e90814a531820
#
_entry.id   09620d220be4ebd3d92e90814a531820
#
_cell.length_a   1.000
_cell.length_b   1.000
_cell.length_c   1.000
_cell.angle_alpha   90.00
_cell.angle_beta   90.00
_cell.angle_gamma   90.00
#
_symmetry.space_group_name_H-M   'P 1'
#
loop_
_entity.id
_entity.type
_entity.pdbx_description
1 polymer ?
#
loop_
_entity_poly.entity_id
_entity_poly.type
_entity_poly.pdbx_seq_one_letter_code
_entity_poly.pdbx_strand_id
1 'polypeptide(L)'
;MGYHVGKEAKKVLNQTATFPARSLQTICSTMTFPGKKACKDQFPQASYESAPDMEIRLKAFKIGDLVLCGISGELMTEIGMEIKRQSPFSGTLIVTHCNGSSGYICTEKAFTEGGYEIKVTRLMPGAEKSLVSKLLEIIHSL
;
A
#
# COMPACT_ATOMS: atom_id res chain seq x y z
N MET A 1 24.17 5.79 10.60
CA MET A 1 23.17 5.49 9.55
C MET A 1 23.05 6.62 8.53
N GLY A 2 22.75 7.88 8.89
CA GLY A 2 22.55 9.01 7.98
C GLY A 2 23.68 9.27 6.98
N TYR A 3 24.96 9.15 7.39
CA TYR A 3 26.09 9.31 6.50
C TYR A 3 26.09 8.35 5.31
N HIS A 4 25.81 7.07 5.55
CA HIS A 4 25.79 6.05 4.49
C HIS A 4 24.63 6.28 3.52
N VAL A 5 23.45 6.60 4.04
CA VAL A 5 22.26 6.94 3.21
C VAL A 5 22.54 8.19 2.36
N GLY A 6 23.08 9.25 2.97
CA GLY A 6 23.42 10.48 2.25
C GLY A 6 24.48 10.30 1.17
N LYS A 7 25.49 9.44 1.43
CA LYS A 7 26.52 9.11 0.44
C LYS A 7 25.94 8.37 -0.76
N GLU A 8 25.06 7.39 -0.52
CA GLU A 8 24.42 6.63 -1.60
C GLU A 8 23.45 7.50 -2.39
N ALA A 9 22.64 8.34 -1.73
CA ALA A 9 21.75 9.29 -2.39
C ALA A 9 22.52 10.24 -3.32
N LYS A 10 23.66 10.80 -2.87
CA LYS A 10 24.52 11.65 -3.70
C LYS A 10 25.08 10.90 -4.92
N LYS A 11 25.50 9.64 -4.73
CA LYS A 11 26.00 8.80 -5.83
C LYS A 11 24.91 8.57 -6.87
N VAL A 12 23.71 8.17 -6.44
CA VAL A 12 22.56 7.96 -7.32
C VAL A 12 22.20 9.24 -8.06
N LEU A 13 22.12 10.37 -7.36
CA LEU A 13 21.81 11.68 -7.98
C LEU A 13 22.80 12.05 -9.08
N ASN A 14 24.09 11.84 -8.86
CA ASN A 14 25.13 12.13 -9.85
C ASN A 14 25.08 11.23 -11.10
N GLN A 15 24.40 10.09 -11.02
CA GLN A 15 24.23 9.13 -12.11
C GLN A 15 22.85 9.23 -12.77
N THR A 16 21.94 10.02 -12.20
CA THR A 16 20.56 10.14 -12.68
C THR A 16 20.47 11.13 -13.84
N ALA A 17 19.95 10.67 -14.97
CA ALA A 17 19.52 11.54 -16.05
C ALA A 17 18.09 12.01 -15.83
N THR A 18 17.81 13.25 -16.14
CA THR A 18 16.45 13.82 -16.08
C THR A 18 15.90 13.97 -17.50
N PHE A 19 14.60 13.76 -17.64
CA PHE A 19 13.87 13.96 -18.89
C PHE A 19 12.50 14.59 -18.58
N PRO A 20 11.90 15.34 -19.52
CA PRO A 20 10.61 15.97 -19.29
C PRO A 20 9.51 14.92 -19.17
N ALA A 21 8.67 15.05 -18.15
CA ALA A 21 7.44 14.27 -18.04
C ALA A 21 6.44 14.77 -19.11
N ARG A 22 6.03 13.89 -20.00
CA ARG A 22 5.15 14.25 -21.13
C ARG A 22 3.66 14.17 -20.79
N SER A 23 3.30 13.47 -19.72
CA SER A 23 1.90 13.27 -19.32
C SER A 23 1.77 13.19 -17.80
N LEU A 24 0.69 13.75 -17.31
CA LEU A 24 0.22 13.61 -15.93
C LEU A 24 -1.20 13.08 -15.96
N GLN A 25 -1.45 11.98 -15.27
CA GLN A 25 -2.78 11.38 -15.14
C GLN A 25 -3.01 10.96 -13.70
N THR A 26 -4.25 11.00 -13.25
CA THR A 26 -4.60 10.56 -11.90
C THR A 26 -5.96 9.88 -11.90
N ILE A 27 -6.05 8.80 -11.14
CA ILE A 27 -7.29 8.08 -10.87
C ILE A 27 -7.41 7.90 -9.36
N CYS A 28 -8.61 8.18 -8.84
CA CYS A 28 -8.96 7.94 -7.44
C CYS A 28 -10.06 6.89 -7.37
N SER A 29 -10.00 6.05 -6.35
CA SER A 29 -11.02 5.05 -6.05
C SER A 29 -11.14 4.87 -4.55
N THR A 30 -12.24 4.31 -4.12
CA THR A 30 -12.49 3.96 -2.73
C THR A 30 -12.99 2.53 -2.67
N MET A 31 -12.52 1.78 -1.67
CA MET A 31 -13.02 0.44 -1.35
C MET A 31 -13.50 0.41 0.08
N THR A 32 -14.52 -0.39 0.35
CA THR A 32 -15.04 -0.62 1.70
C THR A 32 -14.78 -2.07 2.08
N PHE A 33 -14.27 -2.25 3.28
CA PHE A 33 -13.96 -3.57 3.84
C PHE A 33 -14.60 -3.75 5.21
N PRO A 34 -14.97 -4.98 5.58
CA PRO A 34 -15.48 -5.28 6.92
C PRO A 34 -14.49 -4.83 8.00
N GLY A 35 -15.01 -4.14 9.01
CA GLY A 35 -14.22 -3.61 10.11
C GLY A 35 -14.02 -4.63 11.24
N LYS A 36 -12.89 -4.52 11.93
CA LYS A 36 -12.48 -5.35 13.06
C LYS A 36 -12.11 -4.47 14.25
N LYS A 37 -12.49 -4.89 15.46
CA LYS A 37 -11.96 -4.29 16.69
C LYS A 37 -10.52 -4.75 16.94
N ALA A 38 -9.75 -3.91 17.64
CA ALA A 38 -8.41 -4.28 18.10
C ALA A 38 -8.49 -5.54 18.99
N CYS A 39 -7.54 -6.46 18.79
CA CYS A 39 -7.44 -7.67 19.61
C CYS A 39 -6.85 -7.36 20.99
N LYS A 40 -7.12 -8.22 21.98
CA LYS A 40 -6.51 -8.13 23.32
C LYS A 40 -5.01 -8.39 23.26
N ASP A 41 -4.60 -9.33 22.43
CA ASP A 41 -3.20 -9.74 22.24
C ASP A 41 -2.82 -9.80 20.76
N GLN A 42 -1.58 -10.17 20.49
CA GLN A 42 -1.01 -10.23 19.13
C GLN A 42 -1.01 -11.62 18.50
N PHE A 43 -1.57 -12.61 19.19
CA PHE A 43 -1.62 -13.98 18.66
C PHE A 43 -2.77 -14.16 17.69
N PRO A 44 -2.67 -15.11 16.75
CA PRO A 44 -3.76 -15.43 15.85
C PRO A 44 -5.05 -15.78 16.61
N GLN A 45 -6.17 -15.27 16.14
CA GLN A 45 -7.48 -15.48 16.75
C GLN A 45 -8.30 -16.46 15.88
N ALA A 46 -9.07 -17.33 16.52
CA ALA A 46 -10.04 -18.18 15.79
C ALA A 46 -11.17 -17.35 15.15
N SER A 47 -11.49 -16.19 15.73
CA SER A 47 -12.46 -15.25 15.21
C SER A 47 -12.13 -13.83 15.68
N TYR A 48 -12.59 -12.84 14.95
CA TYR A 48 -12.38 -11.42 15.24
C TYR A 48 -13.72 -10.74 15.53
N GLU A 49 -13.73 -9.82 16.48
CA GLU A 49 -14.91 -9.03 16.82
C GLU A 49 -15.16 -7.96 15.74
N SER A 50 -16.37 -7.88 15.24
CA SER A 50 -16.77 -6.93 14.20
C SER A 50 -16.77 -5.50 14.70
N ALA A 51 -16.45 -4.57 13.81
CA ALA A 51 -16.56 -3.13 13.95
C ALA A 51 -17.22 -2.56 12.67
N PRO A 52 -17.61 -1.29 12.65
CA PRO A 52 -18.07 -0.64 11.43
C PRO A 52 -17.09 -0.79 10.28
N ASP A 53 -17.62 -0.91 9.08
CA ASP A 53 -16.82 -1.03 7.85
C ASP A 53 -15.81 0.11 7.72
N MET A 54 -14.69 -0.21 7.10
CA MET A 54 -13.58 0.69 6.89
C MET A 54 -13.43 1.07 5.43
N GLU A 55 -13.36 2.37 5.18
CA GLU A 55 -13.06 2.93 3.86
C GLU A 55 -11.53 2.99 3.65
N ILE A 56 -11.07 2.45 2.54
CA ILE A 56 -9.70 2.58 2.04
C ILE A 56 -9.71 3.39 0.75
N ARG A 57 -9.01 4.51 0.76
CA ARG A 57 -8.85 5.38 -0.41
C ARG A 57 -7.62 4.98 -1.17
N LEU A 58 -7.78 4.82 -2.47
CA LEU A 58 -6.74 4.44 -3.41
C LEU A 58 -6.55 5.57 -4.42
N LYS A 59 -5.31 5.85 -4.76
CA LYS A 59 -4.97 6.83 -5.78
C LYS A 59 -3.78 6.33 -6.59
N ALA A 60 -3.88 6.44 -7.91
CA ALA A 60 -2.74 6.30 -8.79
C ALA A 60 -2.45 7.64 -9.48
N PHE A 61 -1.18 8.03 -9.46
CA PHE A 61 -0.70 9.25 -10.09
C PHE A 61 0.46 8.92 -11.02
N LYS A 62 0.23 9.02 -12.32
CA LYS A 62 1.22 8.76 -13.36
C LYS A 62 1.98 10.02 -13.73
N ILE A 63 3.29 9.89 -13.84
CA ILE A 63 4.21 10.94 -14.30
C ILE A 63 5.10 10.32 -15.38
N GLY A 64 4.75 10.51 -16.66
CA GLY A 64 5.44 9.84 -17.75
C GLY A 64 5.32 8.32 -17.62
N ASP A 65 6.44 7.62 -17.39
CA ASP A 65 6.51 6.16 -17.24
C ASP A 65 6.67 5.71 -15.77
N LEU A 66 6.39 6.62 -14.84
CA LEU A 66 6.37 6.33 -13.41
C LEU A 66 4.94 6.41 -12.87
N VAL A 67 4.62 5.57 -11.89
CA VAL A 67 3.35 5.66 -11.16
C VAL A 67 3.57 5.67 -9.65
N LEU A 68 2.87 6.59 -8.97
CA LEU A 68 2.76 6.64 -7.51
C LEU A 68 1.41 6.09 -7.12
N CYS A 69 1.40 5.04 -6.30
CA CYS A 69 0.20 4.41 -5.76
C CYS A 69 0.00 4.85 -4.32
N GLY A 70 -0.94 5.76 -4.09
CA GLY A 70 -1.31 6.25 -2.78
C GLY A 70 -2.41 5.41 -2.14
N ILE A 71 -2.21 4.99 -0.89
CA ILE A 71 -3.16 4.21 -0.12
C ILE A 71 -3.35 4.87 1.24
N SER A 72 -4.61 5.00 1.71
CA SER A 72 -4.91 5.64 3.00
C SER A 72 -4.52 4.81 4.23
N GLY A 73 -4.06 3.57 4.06
CA GLY A 73 -3.55 2.69 5.09
C GLY A 73 -2.06 2.44 4.99
N GLU A 74 -1.50 1.74 5.96
CA GLU A 74 -0.13 1.25 5.96
C GLU A 74 -0.10 -0.19 5.44
N LEU A 75 0.43 -0.37 4.23
CA LEU A 75 0.55 -1.69 3.61
C LEU A 75 1.70 -2.48 4.21
N MET A 76 1.48 -3.76 4.46
CA MET A 76 2.60 -4.70 4.61
C MET A 76 3.41 -4.78 3.33
N THR A 77 4.71 -4.97 3.47
CA THR A 77 5.70 -4.93 2.38
C THR A 77 5.35 -5.87 1.23
N GLU A 78 4.87 -7.05 1.54
CA GLU A 78 4.52 -8.10 0.56
C GLU A 78 3.44 -7.62 -0.41
N ILE A 79 2.42 -6.92 0.08
CA ILE A 79 1.35 -6.35 -0.75
C ILE A 79 1.93 -5.32 -1.73
N GLY A 80 2.79 -4.43 -1.21
CA GLY A 80 3.46 -3.42 -2.04
C GLY A 80 4.39 -4.03 -3.10
N MET A 81 5.11 -5.10 -2.75
CA MET A 81 5.97 -5.82 -3.68
C MET A 81 5.16 -6.50 -4.79
N GLU A 82 4.02 -7.11 -4.46
CA GLU A 82 3.15 -7.75 -5.44
C GLU A 82 2.58 -6.75 -6.45
N ILE A 83 2.15 -5.56 -5.98
CA ILE A 83 1.71 -4.48 -6.85
C ILE A 83 2.83 -4.04 -7.79
N LYS A 84 4.05 -3.84 -7.28
CA LYS A 84 5.22 -3.47 -8.09
C LYS A 84 5.56 -4.52 -9.14
N ARG A 85 5.48 -5.80 -8.77
CA ARG A 85 5.80 -6.93 -9.67
C ARG A 85 4.85 -7.00 -10.87
N GLN A 86 3.58 -6.65 -10.69
CA GLN A 86 2.54 -6.72 -11.71
C GLN A 86 2.30 -5.40 -12.44
N SER A 87 2.93 -4.32 -12.00
CA SER A 87 2.78 -3.01 -12.64
C SER A 87 3.40 -2.99 -14.04
N PRO A 88 2.74 -2.37 -15.02
CA PRO A 88 3.28 -2.21 -16.38
C PRO A 88 4.29 -1.06 -16.50
N PHE A 89 4.45 -0.23 -15.46
CA PHE A 89 5.31 0.94 -15.49
C PHE A 89 6.76 0.60 -15.12
N SER A 90 7.73 1.32 -15.70
CA SER A 90 9.16 1.16 -15.40
C SER A 90 9.50 1.45 -13.94
N GLY A 91 8.71 2.30 -13.28
CA GLY A 91 8.83 2.61 -11.86
C GLY A 91 7.48 2.73 -11.18
N THR A 92 7.30 1.97 -10.09
CA THR A 92 6.09 2.00 -9.25
C THR A 92 6.47 2.28 -7.81
N LEU A 93 5.99 3.40 -7.26
CA LEU A 93 6.19 3.80 -5.89
C LEU A 93 4.90 3.62 -5.09
N ILE A 94 5.01 2.98 -3.94
CA ILE A 94 3.91 2.86 -2.98
C ILE A 94 4.03 3.97 -1.94
N VAL A 95 2.95 4.70 -1.73
CA VAL A 95 2.85 5.80 -0.75
C VAL A 95 1.75 5.46 0.24
N THR A 96 2.15 5.00 1.41
CA THR A 96 1.23 4.68 2.51
C THR A 96 0.77 5.94 3.25
N HIS A 97 -0.30 5.83 4.02
CA HIS A 97 -0.96 6.96 4.71
C HIS A 97 -1.29 8.15 3.78
N CYS A 98 -1.53 7.85 2.51
CA CYS A 98 -1.85 8.86 1.50
C CYS A 98 -3.35 9.20 1.53
N ASN A 99 -3.67 10.47 1.83
CA ASN A 99 -5.04 10.98 1.88
C ASN A 99 -5.94 10.30 2.94
N GLY A 100 -5.37 9.87 4.04
CA GLY A 100 -6.11 9.27 5.15
C GLY A 100 -5.24 8.42 6.06
N SER A 101 -5.85 7.86 7.10
CA SER A 101 -5.22 6.99 8.08
C SER A 101 -6.17 5.83 8.43
N SER A 102 -6.18 4.80 7.59
CA SER A 102 -7.05 3.64 7.76
C SER A 102 -6.42 2.52 8.60
N GLY A 103 -5.20 2.73 9.12
CA GLY A 103 -4.44 1.74 9.88
C GLY A 103 -3.75 0.72 8.99
N TYR A 104 -3.34 -0.41 9.58
CA TYR A 104 -2.61 -1.45 8.85
C TYR A 104 -3.50 -2.22 7.88
N ILE A 105 -2.93 -2.52 6.71
CA ILE A 105 -3.51 -3.42 5.70
C ILE A 105 -2.58 -4.62 5.63
N CYS A 106 -3.05 -5.72 6.24
CA CYS A 106 -2.25 -6.91 6.48
C CYS A 106 -2.47 -7.98 5.42
N THR A 107 -1.44 -8.82 5.21
CA THR A 107 -1.57 -10.01 4.37
C THR A 107 -2.41 -11.08 5.06
N GLU A 108 -3.02 -11.99 4.28
CA GLU A 108 -3.72 -13.16 4.82
C GLU A 108 -2.78 -14.02 5.69
N LYS A 109 -1.52 -14.14 5.26
CA LYS A 109 -0.48 -14.86 5.99
C LYS A 109 -0.26 -14.27 7.38
N ALA A 110 -0.19 -12.96 7.51
CA ALA A 110 0.01 -12.29 8.79
C ALA A 110 -1.10 -12.61 9.80
N PHE A 111 -2.35 -12.78 9.35
CA PHE A 111 -3.45 -13.20 10.23
C PHE A 111 -3.25 -14.60 10.82
N THR A 112 -2.46 -15.46 10.17
CA THR A 112 -2.11 -16.80 10.69
C THR A 112 -0.84 -16.79 11.55
N GLU A 113 0.02 -15.79 11.38
CA GLU A 113 1.28 -15.65 12.13
C GLU A 113 1.11 -14.79 13.40
N GLY A 114 0.17 -13.85 13.38
CA GLY A 114 -0.02 -12.87 14.44
C GLY A 114 0.93 -11.68 14.30
N GLY A 115 1.07 -10.91 15.36
CA GLY A 115 1.94 -9.75 15.43
C GLY A 115 1.21 -8.47 15.84
N TYR A 116 1.98 -7.40 16.04
CA TYR A 116 1.44 -6.12 16.47
C TYR A 116 0.41 -5.56 15.47
N GLU A 117 0.69 -5.66 14.18
CA GLU A 117 -0.16 -5.16 13.12
C GLU A 117 -1.52 -5.85 13.12
N ILE A 118 -1.54 -7.18 13.38
CA ILE A 118 -2.78 -7.95 13.47
C ILE A 118 -3.59 -7.57 14.71
N LYS A 119 -2.91 -7.28 15.82
CA LYS A 119 -3.57 -6.79 17.04
C LYS A 119 -4.33 -5.50 16.78
N VAL A 120 -3.72 -4.54 16.08
CA VAL A 120 -4.22 -3.16 15.97
C VAL A 120 -4.91 -2.84 14.64
N THR A 121 -4.77 -3.68 13.60
CA THR A 121 -5.49 -3.45 12.34
C THR A 121 -6.99 -3.34 12.57
N ARG A 122 -7.63 -2.47 11.82
CA ARG A 122 -9.08 -2.27 11.85
C ARG A 122 -9.82 -3.00 10.73
N LEU A 123 -9.12 -3.81 9.94
CA LEU A 123 -9.68 -4.60 8.84
C LEU A 123 -9.81 -6.07 9.23
N MET A 124 -10.93 -6.69 8.85
CA MET A 124 -11.05 -8.13 8.86
C MET A 124 -10.07 -8.77 7.87
N PRO A 125 -9.72 -10.07 8.02
CA PRO A 125 -9.05 -10.83 6.95
C PRO A 125 -9.82 -10.73 5.63
N GLY A 126 -9.13 -10.81 4.48
CA GLY A 126 -9.75 -10.81 3.15
C GLY A 126 -9.50 -9.56 2.30
N ALA A 127 -8.86 -8.53 2.85
CA ALA A 127 -8.64 -7.28 2.13
C ALA A 127 -7.51 -7.36 1.08
N GLU A 128 -6.49 -8.18 1.28
CA GLU A 128 -5.25 -8.23 0.50
C GLU A 128 -5.50 -8.37 -1.01
N LYS A 129 -6.13 -9.46 -1.41
CA LYS A 129 -6.30 -9.80 -2.84
C LYS A 129 -7.15 -8.79 -3.59
N SER A 130 -8.25 -8.37 -3.01
CA SER A 130 -9.16 -7.41 -3.64
C SER A 130 -8.54 -6.02 -3.76
N LEU A 131 -7.74 -5.59 -2.78
CA LEU A 131 -7.01 -4.33 -2.82
C LEU A 131 -5.91 -4.35 -3.90
N VAL A 132 -5.12 -5.42 -3.99
CA VAL A 132 -4.11 -5.60 -5.04
C VAL A 132 -4.78 -5.56 -6.42
N SER A 133 -5.85 -6.35 -6.61
CA SER A 133 -6.59 -6.39 -7.87
C SER A 133 -7.12 -5.01 -8.28
N LYS A 134 -7.70 -4.27 -7.33
CA LYS A 134 -8.25 -2.93 -7.62
C LYS A 134 -7.17 -1.91 -7.93
N LEU A 135 -6.04 -1.92 -7.22
CA LEU A 135 -4.92 -1.05 -7.54
C LEU A 135 -4.33 -1.34 -8.92
N LEU A 136 -4.19 -2.62 -9.27
CA LEU A 136 -3.71 -3.01 -10.60
C LEU A 136 -4.69 -2.60 -11.71
N GLU A 137 -6.01 -2.76 -11.49
CA GLU A 137 -7.03 -2.24 -12.41
C GLU A 137 -6.85 -0.73 -12.66
N ILE A 138 -6.68 0.05 -11.59
CA ILE A 138 -6.45 1.50 -11.68
C ILE A 138 -5.15 1.81 -12.42
N ILE A 139 -4.08 1.10 -12.12
CA ILE A 139 -2.76 1.29 -12.74
C ILE A 139 -2.82 0.98 -14.24
N HIS A 140 -3.48 -0.11 -14.63
CA HIS A 140 -3.59 -0.50 -16.04
C HIS A 140 -4.51 0.42 -16.87
N SER A 141 -5.33 1.21 -16.23
CA SER A 141 -6.21 2.19 -16.90
C SER A 141 -5.59 3.57 -17.10
N LEU A 142 -4.33 3.78 -16.64
CA LEU A 142 -3.52 5.00 -16.85
C LEU A 142 -2.74 4.97 -18.16
#